data_ea62fb0d6f5c833f615ee446d8302372
#
_entry.id   ea62fb0d6f5c833f615ee446d8302372
#
_cell.length_a   1.000
_cell.length_b   1.000
_cell.length_c   1.000
_cell.angle_alpha   90.00
_cell.angle_beta   90.00
_cell.angle_gamma   90.00
#
_symmetry.space_group_name_H-M   'P 1'
#
loop_
_entity.id
_entity.type
_entity.pdbx_description
1 polymer ?
#
loop_
_entity_poly.entity_id
_entity_poly.type
_entity_poly.pdbx_seq_one_letter_code
_entity_poly.pdbx_strand_id
1 'polypeptide(L)'
;MNPTLAGPLDTVERFFELIEKPLMNKSIILHVWASFRRIMVSFAVASVVGITLGVAFGIFPTFRRIFYPVFQILRPIPPLAWIPIVVLWAGIATDLSKNIIIFIGIVMAIVINTYEGIRNTDALILHVGKTLGADRKQMLFDILLPSVMPVIFAGMKTGLSTGWMSLVAAEMIAAKEGIGFLINMSMSGVPDTALDFIGIILVAVSSLVMTWMLALLERRLCPWLKLREN
;
A
#
# COMPACT_ATOMS: atom_id res chain seq x y z
N MET A 1 2.05 -1.76 39.05
CA MET A 1 1.55 -1.50 37.69
C MET A 1 1.72 -0.02 37.43
N ASN A 2 2.38 0.35 36.33
CA ASN A 2 2.48 1.76 35.96
C ASN A 2 1.07 2.28 35.67
N PRO A 3 0.62 3.38 36.33
CA PRO A 3 -0.74 3.90 36.16
C PRO A 3 -1.03 4.50 34.78
N THR A 4 -0.12 4.31 33.82
CA THR A 4 -0.16 4.90 32.48
C THR A 4 -0.56 3.91 31.37
N LEU A 5 -0.68 2.61 31.65
CA LEU A 5 -1.08 1.60 30.65
C LEU A 5 -2.56 1.30 30.77
N ALA A 6 -3.33 1.61 29.75
CA ALA A 6 -4.74 1.27 29.67
C ALA A 6 -4.92 -0.25 29.57
N GLY A 7 -5.89 -0.79 30.32
CA GLY A 7 -6.30 -2.17 30.18
C GLY A 7 -7.17 -2.40 28.95
N PRO A 8 -7.44 -3.68 28.58
CA PRO A 8 -8.33 -3.99 27.47
C PRO A 8 -9.75 -3.42 27.65
N LEU A 9 -10.27 -3.42 28.87
CA LEU A 9 -11.60 -2.88 29.20
C LEU A 9 -11.61 -1.36 29.06
N ASP A 10 -10.57 -0.68 29.57
CA ASP A 10 -10.44 0.78 29.46
C ASP A 10 -10.38 1.21 27.98
N THR A 11 -9.72 0.41 27.15
CA THR A 11 -9.63 0.66 25.69
C THR A 11 -11.01 0.53 25.02
N VAL A 12 -11.81 -0.45 25.41
CA VAL A 12 -13.18 -0.64 24.89
C VAL A 12 -14.10 0.48 25.34
N GLU A 13 -14.07 0.86 26.62
CA GLU A 13 -14.87 1.97 27.16
C GLU A 13 -14.50 3.29 26.44
N ARG A 14 -13.19 3.54 26.29
CA ARG A 14 -12.69 4.71 25.59
C ARG A 14 -13.11 4.76 24.12
N PHE A 15 -13.17 3.60 23.45
CA PHE A 15 -13.65 3.51 22.07
C PHE A 15 -15.11 3.95 21.94
N PHE A 16 -15.99 3.51 22.85
CA PHE A 16 -17.40 3.92 22.87
C PHE A 16 -17.55 5.41 23.20
N GLU A 17 -16.77 5.95 24.15
CA GLU A 17 -16.76 7.38 24.42
C GLU A 17 -16.37 8.21 23.19
N LEU A 18 -15.42 7.74 22.37
CA LEU A 18 -14.99 8.43 21.15
C LEU A 18 -16.02 8.41 20.03
N ILE A 19 -16.97 7.49 20.08
CA ILE A 19 -18.11 7.46 19.17
C ILE A 19 -19.12 8.55 19.58
N GLU A 20 -19.36 8.71 20.90
CA GLU A 20 -20.32 9.69 21.44
C GLU A 20 -19.74 11.11 21.50
N LYS A 21 -18.47 11.24 21.88
CA LYS A 21 -17.78 12.53 22.07
C LYS A 21 -16.70 12.72 20.99
N PRO A 22 -16.96 13.53 19.96
CA PRO A 22 -16.00 13.75 18.89
C PRO A 22 -14.68 14.35 19.40
N LEU A 23 -13.55 13.80 19.01
CA LEU A 23 -12.24 14.38 19.23
C LEU A 23 -11.99 15.54 18.25
N MET A 24 -11.66 16.72 18.75
CA MET A 24 -11.42 17.92 17.93
C MET A 24 -12.55 18.21 16.92
N ASN A 25 -13.81 18.07 17.32
CA ASN A 25 -15.00 18.24 16.47
C ASN A 25 -15.12 17.24 15.29
N LYS A 26 -14.35 16.13 15.29
CA LYS A 26 -14.44 15.09 14.27
C LYS A 26 -14.70 13.73 14.91
N SER A 27 -15.66 12.98 14.37
CA SER A 27 -15.90 11.62 14.81
C SER A 27 -14.75 10.70 14.38
N ILE A 28 -14.54 9.60 15.11
CA ILE A 28 -13.54 8.59 14.81
C ILE A 28 -13.70 8.02 13.38
N ILE A 29 -14.94 7.93 12.90
CA ILE A 29 -15.27 7.48 11.54
C ILE A 29 -14.69 8.41 10.49
N LEU A 30 -14.69 9.73 10.71
CA LEU A 30 -14.09 10.69 9.78
C LEU A 30 -12.58 10.56 9.73
N HIS A 31 -11.91 10.26 10.86
CA HIS A 31 -10.48 9.99 10.87
C HIS A 31 -10.14 8.73 10.09
N VAL A 32 -10.88 7.63 10.29
CA VAL A 32 -10.72 6.39 9.53
C VAL A 32 -10.95 6.61 8.04
N TRP A 33 -12.00 7.35 7.67
CA TRP A 33 -12.31 7.66 6.28
C TRP A 33 -11.23 8.50 5.61
N ALA A 34 -10.65 9.47 6.31
CA ALA A 34 -9.56 10.29 5.79
C ALA A 34 -8.33 9.44 5.45
N SER A 35 -7.92 8.54 6.36
CA SER A 35 -6.82 7.61 6.12
C SER A 35 -7.13 6.64 4.98
N PHE A 36 -8.34 6.08 4.97
CA PHE A 36 -8.78 5.15 3.93
C PHE A 36 -8.78 5.78 2.54
N ARG A 37 -9.30 6.99 2.40
CA ARG A 37 -9.29 7.74 1.14
C ARG A 37 -7.87 7.98 0.62
N ARG A 38 -6.94 8.39 1.50
CA ARG A 38 -5.54 8.64 1.13
C ARG A 38 -4.86 7.38 0.62
N ILE A 39 -5.01 6.27 1.34
CA ILE A 39 -4.39 5.02 0.90
C ILE A 39 -5.00 4.49 -0.40
N MET A 40 -6.31 4.60 -0.58
CA MET A 40 -7.00 4.18 -1.81
C MET A 40 -6.50 4.94 -3.04
N VAL A 41 -6.42 6.26 -2.96
CA VAL A 41 -5.92 7.11 -4.06
C VAL A 41 -4.47 6.79 -4.37
N SER A 42 -3.62 6.75 -3.34
CA SER A 42 -2.19 6.44 -3.51
C SER A 42 -1.96 5.04 -4.05
N PHE A 43 -2.74 4.05 -3.57
CA PHE A 43 -2.66 2.67 -4.03
C PHE A 43 -3.08 2.52 -5.49
N ALA A 44 -4.17 3.19 -5.91
CA ALA A 44 -4.62 3.15 -7.29
C ALA A 44 -3.55 3.71 -8.24
N VAL A 45 -3.00 4.90 -7.92
CA VAL A 45 -1.94 5.52 -8.73
C VAL A 45 -0.67 4.67 -8.72
N ALA A 46 -0.25 4.18 -7.56
CA ALA A 46 0.93 3.32 -7.43
C ALA A 46 0.77 1.99 -8.15
N SER A 47 -0.44 1.42 -8.20
CA SER A 47 -0.71 0.19 -8.94
C SER A 47 -0.54 0.41 -10.45
N VAL A 48 -1.12 1.47 -11.00
CA VAL A 48 -0.98 1.79 -12.42
C VAL A 48 0.48 2.05 -12.79
N VAL A 49 1.16 2.94 -12.05
CA VAL A 49 2.56 3.28 -12.32
C VAL A 49 3.48 2.09 -12.08
N GLY A 50 3.30 1.38 -10.98
CA GLY A 50 4.14 0.26 -10.59
C GLY A 50 4.06 -0.93 -11.55
N ILE A 51 2.85 -1.30 -11.98
CA ILE A 51 2.65 -2.35 -12.97
C ILE A 51 3.25 -1.92 -14.32
N THR A 52 2.98 -0.69 -14.77
CA THR A 52 3.50 -0.17 -16.04
C THR A 52 5.03 -0.17 -16.06
N LEU A 53 5.68 0.34 -15.02
CA LEU A 53 7.15 0.35 -14.90
C LEU A 53 7.72 -1.07 -14.79
N GLY A 54 7.10 -1.95 -14.00
CA GLY A 54 7.53 -3.33 -13.87
C GLY A 54 7.45 -4.10 -15.19
N VAL A 55 6.36 -3.90 -15.95
CA VAL A 55 6.21 -4.44 -17.30
C VAL A 55 7.26 -3.86 -18.25
N ALA A 56 7.49 -2.54 -18.20
CA ALA A 56 8.51 -1.89 -19.04
C ALA A 56 9.92 -2.44 -18.75
N PHE A 57 10.28 -2.64 -17.49
CA PHE A 57 11.56 -3.27 -17.11
C PHE A 57 11.66 -4.74 -17.57
N GLY A 58 10.54 -5.47 -17.53
CA GLY A 58 10.52 -6.88 -17.95
C GLY A 58 10.69 -7.06 -19.47
N ILE A 59 10.01 -6.22 -20.25
CA ILE A 59 9.89 -6.40 -21.71
C ILE A 59 10.95 -5.64 -22.50
N PHE A 60 11.32 -4.39 -22.08
CA PHE A 60 12.22 -3.53 -22.84
C PHE A 60 13.65 -3.54 -22.29
N PRO A 61 14.60 -4.28 -22.91
CA PRO A 61 15.98 -4.39 -22.41
C PRO A 61 16.71 -3.04 -22.35
N THR A 62 16.49 -2.16 -23.31
CA THR A 62 17.11 -0.83 -23.35
C THR A 62 16.61 0.05 -22.21
N PHE A 63 15.29 0.08 -21.99
CA PHE A 63 14.69 0.82 -20.88
C PHE A 63 15.21 0.30 -19.54
N ARG A 64 15.28 -1.01 -19.36
CA ARG A 64 15.84 -1.64 -18.17
C ARG A 64 17.29 -1.26 -17.92
N ARG A 65 18.16 -1.31 -18.95
CA ARG A 65 19.59 -0.97 -18.79
C ARG A 65 19.81 0.46 -18.29
N ILE A 66 18.95 1.39 -18.68
CA ILE A 66 19.07 2.81 -18.31
C ILE A 66 18.45 3.08 -16.93
N PHE A 67 17.21 2.67 -16.71
CA PHE A 67 16.41 3.12 -15.55
C PHE A 67 16.42 2.16 -14.37
N TYR A 68 16.65 0.87 -14.59
CA TYR A 68 16.66 -0.11 -13.51
C TYR A 68 17.78 0.11 -12.47
N PRO A 69 19.02 0.52 -12.84
CA PRO A 69 20.04 0.89 -11.86
C PRO A 69 19.61 2.05 -10.95
N VAL A 70 18.96 3.08 -11.51
CA VAL A 70 18.41 4.20 -10.73
C VAL A 70 17.33 3.71 -9.78
N PHE A 71 16.42 2.86 -10.25
CA PHE A 71 15.39 2.24 -9.42
C PHE A 71 16.00 1.43 -8.25
N GLN A 72 17.07 0.67 -8.50
CA GLN A 72 17.76 -0.11 -7.47
C GLN A 72 18.44 0.76 -6.40
N ILE A 73 18.92 1.96 -6.76
CA ILE A 73 19.48 2.92 -5.81
C ILE A 73 18.37 3.55 -4.95
N LEU A 74 17.20 3.84 -5.53
CA LEU A 74 16.08 4.47 -4.82
C LEU A 74 15.33 3.50 -3.91
N ARG A 75 15.28 2.21 -4.28
CA ARG A 75 14.51 1.17 -3.58
C ARG A 75 14.82 1.03 -2.09
N PRO A 76 16.08 1.00 -1.63
CA PRO A 76 16.40 0.83 -0.21
C PRO A 76 16.12 2.07 0.63
N ILE A 77 15.80 3.23 0.02
CA ILE A 77 15.51 4.45 0.78
C ILE A 77 14.13 4.32 1.42
N PRO A 78 14.03 4.35 2.77
CA PRO A 78 12.76 4.24 3.46
C PRO A 78 11.80 5.37 3.05
N PRO A 79 10.49 5.10 2.84
CA PRO A 79 9.52 6.14 2.50
C PRO A 79 9.50 7.32 3.48
N LEU A 80 9.76 7.05 4.76
CA LEU A 80 9.82 8.08 5.81
C LEU A 80 10.95 9.10 5.57
N ALA A 81 12.06 8.70 4.97
CA ALA A 81 13.18 9.59 4.69
C ALA A 81 12.82 10.69 3.66
N TRP A 82 11.77 10.47 2.87
CA TRP A 82 11.27 11.43 1.89
C TRP A 82 10.39 12.52 2.49
N ILE A 83 9.90 12.34 3.74
CA ILE A 83 8.95 13.27 4.37
C ILE A 83 9.42 14.73 4.33
N PRO A 84 10.65 15.10 4.75
CA PRO A 84 11.07 16.49 4.76
C PRO A 84 11.06 17.12 3.37
N ILE A 85 11.54 16.39 2.35
CA ILE A 85 11.60 16.88 0.97
C ILE A 85 10.19 17.03 0.38
N VAL A 86 9.33 16.03 0.59
CA VAL A 86 7.96 16.05 0.09
C VAL A 86 7.14 17.15 0.74
N VAL A 87 7.32 17.39 2.04
CA VAL A 87 6.63 18.47 2.77
C VAL A 87 7.07 19.85 2.28
N LEU A 88 8.35 20.01 1.94
CA LEU A 88 8.85 21.27 1.34
C LEU A 88 8.25 21.55 -0.04
N TRP A 89 8.05 20.52 -0.86
CA TRP A 89 7.52 20.65 -2.22
C TRP A 89 5.99 20.75 -2.28
N ALA A 90 5.32 19.89 -1.54
CA ALA A 90 3.85 19.76 -1.60
C ALA A 90 3.12 20.54 -0.49
N GLY A 91 3.85 21.12 0.45
CA GLY A 91 3.32 21.85 1.60
C GLY A 91 3.05 20.99 2.83
N ILE A 92 3.13 21.64 4.00
CA ILE A 92 2.84 21.02 5.29
C ILE A 92 1.34 20.74 5.39
N ALA A 93 0.98 19.58 5.91
CA ALA A 93 -0.39 19.14 6.19
C ALA A 93 -1.34 19.03 4.96
N THR A 94 -0.82 19.04 3.74
CA THR A 94 -1.61 18.80 2.54
C THR A 94 -1.89 17.31 2.33
N ASP A 95 -3.00 16.97 1.70
CA ASP A 95 -3.25 15.56 1.30
C ASP A 95 -2.26 15.11 0.22
N LEU A 96 -1.77 16.05 -0.60
CA LEU A 96 -0.79 15.74 -1.64
C LEU A 96 0.53 15.22 -1.06
N SER A 97 1.08 15.89 -0.02
CA SER A 97 2.32 15.44 0.62
C SER A 97 2.20 14.03 1.18
N LYS A 98 1.08 13.73 1.86
CA LYS A 98 0.81 12.40 2.40
C LYS A 98 0.68 11.36 1.29
N ASN A 99 -0.11 11.66 0.24
CA ASN A 99 -0.31 10.75 -0.88
C ASN A 99 0.99 10.42 -1.61
N ILE A 100 1.92 11.37 -1.76
CA ILE A 100 3.24 11.10 -2.35
C ILE A 100 4.06 10.14 -1.49
N ILE A 101 4.07 10.33 -0.17
CA ILE A 101 4.82 9.46 0.75
C ILE A 101 4.25 8.03 0.72
N ILE A 102 2.93 7.90 0.74
CA ILE A 102 2.24 6.61 0.63
C ILE A 102 2.54 5.96 -0.72
N PHE A 103 2.47 6.74 -1.81
CA PHE A 103 2.78 6.27 -3.16
C PHE A 103 4.20 5.70 -3.24
N ILE A 104 5.21 6.40 -2.71
CA ILE A 104 6.60 5.92 -2.67
C ILE A 104 6.70 4.59 -1.93
N GLY A 105 5.99 4.44 -0.80
CA GLY A 105 5.95 3.19 -0.04
C GLY A 105 5.36 2.01 -0.83
N ILE A 106 4.35 2.26 -1.64
CA ILE A 106 3.63 1.23 -2.38
C ILE A 106 4.32 0.84 -3.69
N VAL A 107 4.72 1.84 -4.48
CA VAL A 107 5.13 1.65 -5.87
C VAL A 107 6.34 0.72 -6.01
N MET A 108 7.31 0.82 -5.09
CA MET A 108 8.55 0.03 -5.15
C MET A 108 8.28 -1.48 -5.07
N ALA A 109 7.36 -1.91 -4.21
CA ALA A 109 6.98 -3.31 -4.08
C ALA A 109 6.26 -3.83 -5.34
N ILE A 110 5.38 -3.02 -5.93
CA ILE A 110 4.65 -3.42 -7.14
C ILE A 110 5.60 -3.52 -8.34
N VAL A 111 6.49 -2.55 -8.52
CA VAL A 111 7.47 -2.56 -9.63
C VAL A 111 8.32 -3.81 -9.60
N ILE A 112 8.92 -4.12 -8.44
CA ILE A 112 9.85 -5.26 -8.35
C ILE A 112 9.14 -6.59 -8.56
N ASN A 113 7.99 -6.80 -7.92
CA ASN A 113 7.25 -8.05 -8.08
C ASN A 113 6.75 -8.24 -9.53
N THR A 114 6.27 -7.17 -10.18
CA THR A 114 5.85 -7.23 -11.59
C THR A 114 7.04 -7.54 -12.49
N TYR A 115 8.18 -6.89 -12.30
CA TYR A 115 9.39 -7.14 -13.07
C TYR A 115 9.90 -8.57 -12.89
N GLU A 116 10.03 -9.04 -11.64
CA GLU A 116 10.50 -10.39 -11.34
C GLU A 116 9.51 -11.45 -11.84
N GLY A 117 8.21 -11.21 -11.74
CA GLY A 117 7.19 -12.08 -12.29
C GLY A 117 7.37 -12.28 -13.80
N ILE A 118 7.57 -11.20 -14.55
CA ILE A 118 7.80 -11.29 -16.01
C ILE A 118 9.12 -12.00 -16.32
N ARG A 119 10.18 -11.68 -15.59
CA ARG A 119 11.48 -12.27 -15.82
C ARG A 119 11.53 -13.78 -15.53
N ASN A 120 10.78 -14.22 -14.54
CA ASN A 120 10.71 -15.60 -14.08
C ASN A 120 9.57 -16.39 -14.73
N THR A 121 8.90 -15.84 -15.73
CA THR A 121 7.88 -16.56 -16.51
C THR A 121 8.51 -17.75 -17.22
N ASP A 122 7.87 -18.90 -17.13
CA ASP A 122 8.33 -20.14 -17.75
C ASP A 122 8.50 -19.96 -19.26
N ALA A 123 9.70 -20.23 -19.76
CA ALA A 123 10.02 -20.17 -21.18
C ALA A 123 9.13 -21.11 -22.02
N LEU A 124 8.66 -22.22 -21.44
CA LEU A 124 7.76 -23.15 -22.10
C LEU A 124 6.45 -22.47 -22.51
N ILE A 125 5.86 -21.68 -21.61
CA ILE A 125 4.61 -20.94 -21.88
C ILE A 125 4.81 -20.00 -23.07
N LEU A 126 5.93 -19.29 -23.12
CA LEU A 126 6.27 -18.37 -24.19
C LEU A 126 6.54 -19.10 -25.53
N HIS A 127 7.19 -20.28 -25.48
CA HIS A 127 7.41 -21.10 -26.66
C HIS A 127 6.12 -21.66 -27.23
N VAL A 128 5.23 -22.18 -26.38
CA VAL A 128 3.89 -22.66 -26.80
C VAL A 128 3.11 -21.55 -27.50
N GLY A 129 3.09 -20.34 -26.92
CA GLY A 129 2.42 -19.20 -27.55
C GLY A 129 2.97 -18.87 -28.95
N LYS A 130 4.30 -18.90 -29.11
CA LYS A 130 4.94 -18.70 -30.43
C LYS A 130 4.60 -19.80 -31.42
N THR A 131 4.60 -21.04 -30.98
CA THR A 131 4.27 -22.21 -31.84
C THR A 131 2.83 -22.15 -32.33
N LEU A 132 1.92 -21.63 -31.50
CA LEU A 132 0.51 -21.39 -31.86
C LEU A 132 0.31 -20.14 -32.73
N GLY A 133 1.37 -19.43 -33.11
CA GLY A 133 1.31 -18.26 -33.98
C GLY A 133 0.84 -16.96 -33.30
N ALA A 134 0.93 -16.88 -31.97
CA ALA A 134 0.56 -15.66 -31.24
C ALA A 134 1.40 -14.45 -31.68
N ASP A 135 0.74 -13.36 -32.02
CA ASP A 135 1.39 -12.08 -32.33
C ASP A 135 1.96 -11.43 -31.07
N ARG A 136 2.67 -10.29 -31.21
CA ARG A 136 3.31 -9.60 -30.08
C ARG A 136 2.29 -9.08 -29.05
N LYS A 137 1.09 -8.70 -29.48
CA LYS A 137 0.03 -8.21 -28.59
C LYS A 137 -0.61 -9.38 -27.84
N GLN A 138 -0.94 -10.46 -28.55
CA GLN A 138 -1.47 -11.69 -27.95
C GLN A 138 -0.46 -12.29 -26.96
N MET A 139 0.82 -12.32 -27.32
CA MET A 139 1.88 -12.77 -26.42
C MET A 139 1.92 -11.97 -25.13
N LEU A 140 1.75 -10.65 -25.19
CA LEU A 140 1.77 -9.78 -24.01
C LEU A 140 0.48 -9.87 -23.19
N PHE A 141 -0.68 -9.66 -23.82
CA PHE A 141 -1.94 -9.47 -23.09
C PHE A 141 -2.67 -10.79 -22.80
N ASP A 142 -2.54 -11.80 -23.66
CA ASP A 142 -3.29 -13.06 -23.52
C ASP A 142 -2.46 -14.17 -22.87
N ILE A 143 -1.11 -14.05 -22.90
CA ILE A 143 -0.23 -15.10 -22.37
C ILE A 143 0.61 -14.57 -21.20
N LEU A 144 1.46 -13.54 -21.42
CA LEU A 144 2.43 -13.10 -20.43
C LEU A 144 1.75 -12.43 -19.23
N LEU A 145 0.94 -11.38 -19.45
CA LEU A 145 0.27 -10.66 -18.35
C LEU A 145 -0.62 -11.57 -17.50
N PRO A 146 -1.51 -12.42 -18.07
CA PRO A 146 -2.27 -13.37 -17.26
C PRO A 146 -1.40 -14.34 -16.46
N SER A 147 -0.29 -14.82 -17.00
CA SER A 147 0.59 -15.76 -16.28
C SER A 147 1.29 -15.08 -15.08
N VAL A 148 1.54 -13.79 -15.14
CA VAL A 148 2.22 -13.00 -14.10
C VAL A 148 1.24 -12.35 -13.11
N MET A 149 -0.05 -12.29 -13.42
CA MET A 149 -1.08 -11.66 -12.57
C MET A 149 -0.98 -12.05 -11.09
N PRO A 150 -0.80 -13.33 -10.69
CA PRO A 150 -0.70 -13.70 -9.28
C PRO A 150 0.50 -13.03 -8.58
N VAL A 151 1.63 -12.88 -9.28
CA VAL A 151 2.82 -12.22 -8.73
C VAL A 151 2.62 -10.71 -8.63
N ILE A 152 1.89 -10.12 -9.59
CA ILE A 152 1.47 -8.72 -9.52
C ILE A 152 0.61 -8.48 -8.28
N PHE A 153 -0.39 -9.34 -8.03
CA PHE A 153 -1.23 -9.25 -6.83
C PHE A 153 -0.43 -9.44 -5.53
N ALA A 154 0.55 -10.34 -5.51
CA ALA A 154 1.47 -10.46 -4.37
C ALA A 154 2.24 -9.15 -4.13
N GLY A 155 2.74 -8.52 -5.20
CA GLY A 155 3.37 -7.19 -5.14
C GLY A 155 2.42 -6.10 -4.64
N MET A 156 1.17 -6.12 -5.07
CA MET A 156 0.14 -5.19 -4.60
C MET A 156 -0.18 -5.37 -3.10
N LYS A 157 -0.28 -6.60 -2.61
CA LYS A 157 -0.49 -6.89 -1.18
C LYS A 157 0.70 -6.41 -0.33
N THR A 158 1.93 -6.69 -0.77
CA THR A 158 3.15 -6.21 -0.11
C THR A 158 3.20 -4.68 -0.13
N GLY A 159 2.92 -4.06 -1.28
CA GLY A 159 2.83 -2.61 -1.43
C GLY A 159 1.78 -1.99 -0.52
N LEU A 160 0.62 -2.62 -0.39
CA LEU A 160 -0.43 -2.14 0.50
C LEU A 160 0.02 -2.14 1.97
N SER A 161 0.74 -3.18 2.43
CA SER A 161 1.29 -3.24 3.79
C SER A 161 2.31 -2.12 4.04
N THR A 162 3.25 -1.90 3.12
CA THR A 162 4.22 -0.78 3.24
C THR A 162 3.55 0.58 3.10
N GLY A 163 2.46 0.66 2.34
CA GLY A 163 1.61 1.85 2.21
C GLY A 163 0.95 2.24 3.52
N TRP A 164 0.41 1.29 4.27
CA TRP A 164 -0.16 1.55 5.60
C TRP A 164 0.88 2.06 6.59
N MET A 165 2.08 1.47 6.61
CA MET A 165 3.19 1.97 7.45
C MET A 165 3.55 3.42 7.09
N SER A 166 3.64 3.71 5.79
CA SER A 166 3.96 5.06 5.28
C SER A 166 2.86 6.06 5.57
N LEU A 167 1.58 5.64 5.48
CA LEU A 167 0.40 6.46 5.80
C LEU A 167 0.42 6.90 7.26
N VAL A 168 0.54 5.94 8.19
CA VAL A 168 0.55 6.23 9.63
C VAL A 168 1.67 7.21 9.96
N ALA A 169 2.87 6.96 9.47
CA ALA A 169 4.01 7.84 9.70
C ALA A 169 3.81 9.26 9.12
N ALA A 170 3.26 9.37 7.91
CA ALA A 170 2.97 10.66 7.29
C ALA A 170 1.86 11.41 8.05
N GLU A 171 0.85 10.71 8.56
CA GLU A 171 -0.21 11.31 9.35
C GLU A 171 0.24 11.74 10.75
N MET A 172 1.13 11.00 11.39
CA MET A 172 1.70 11.40 12.70
C MET A 172 2.49 12.71 12.62
N ILE A 173 3.17 12.97 11.50
CA ILE A 173 4.05 14.15 11.38
C ILE A 173 3.30 15.37 10.87
N ALA A 174 2.41 15.21 9.89
CA ALA A 174 1.90 16.33 9.12
C ALA A 174 0.37 16.33 8.93
N ALA A 175 -0.41 15.58 9.71
CA ALA A 175 -1.86 15.56 9.56
C ALA A 175 -2.61 16.37 10.62
N LYS A 176 -3.84 16.78 10.27
CA LYS A 176 -4.86 17.33 11.17
C LYS A 176 -6.05 16.38 11.34
N GLU A 177 -5.99 15.22 10.68
CA GLU A 177 -6.99 14.17 10.70
C GLU A 177 -6.39 12.87 10.15
N GLY A 178 -6.91 11.75 10.56
CA GLY A 178 -6.45 10.42 10.19
C GLY A 178 -6.17 9.56 11.41
N ILE A 179 -5.92 8.26 11.20
CA ILE A 179 -5.65 7.32 12.29
C ILE A 179 -4.27 7.61 12.91
N GLY A 180 -3.24 7.89 12.08
CA GLY A 180 -1.92 8.27 12.57
C GLY A 180 -1.93 9.59 13.34
N PHE A 181 -2.80 10.53 12.98
CA PHE A 181 -3.01 11.75 13.76
C PHE A 181 -3.59 11.44 15.15
N LEU A 182 -4.53 10.50 15.28
CA LEU A 182 -5.07 10.09 16.59
C LEU A 182 -3.97 9.52 17.49
N ILE A 183 -3.10 8.67 16.94
CA ILE A 183 -1.95 8.11 17.66
C ILE A 183 -0.99 9.22 18.12
N ASN A 184 -0.67 10.18 17.23
CA ASN A 184 0.21 11.30 17.60
C ASN A 184 -0.40 12.21 18.67
N MET A 185 -1.72 12.39 18.64
CA MET A 185 -2.45 13.22 19.59
C MET A 185 -2.42 12.64 21.01
N SER A 186 -2.45 11.30 21.15
CA SER A 186 -2.35 10.64 22.46
C SER A 186 -1.01 10.91 23.15
N MET A 187 0.04 11.18 22.37
CA MET A 187 1.39 11.49 22.88
C MET A 187 1.56 12.98 23.21
N SER A 188 0.65 13.85 22.74
CA SER A 188 0.80 15.32 22.80
C SER A 188 0.01 15.92 23.96
N GLY A 189 0.29 15.54 25.20
CA GLY A 189 -0.39 16.05 26.39
C GLY A 189 -0.37 15.05 27.54
N VAL A 190 -1.52 14.82 28.18
CA VAL A 190 -1.64 13.70 29.11
C VAL A 190 -1.71 12.42 28.26
N PRO A 191 -0.75 11.48 28.44
CA PRO A 191 -0.71 10.27 27.63
C PRO A 191 -2.00 9.47 27.75
N ASP A 192 -2.70 9.28 26.60
CA ASP A 192 -3.90 8.45 26.51
C ASP A 192 -3.55 7.14 25.78
N THR A 193 -3.02 6.18 26.52
CA THR A 193 -2.60 4.89 25.97
C THR A 193 -3.76 4.06 25.41
N ALA A 194 -5.00 4.30 25.86
CA ALA A 194 -6.19 3.69 25.27
C ALA A 194 -6.40 4.16 23.83
N LEU A 195 -6.16 5.46 23.57
CA LEU A 195 -6.27 6.02 22.22
C LEU A 195 -5.18 5.44 21.29
N ASP A 196 -3.97 5.17 21.79
CA ASP A 196 -2.93 4.49 21.02
C ASP A 196 -3.36 3.10 20.59
N PHE A 197 -3.86 2.27 21.53
CA PHE A 197 -4.36 0.93 21.21
C PHE A 197 -5.52 0.98 20.22
N ILE A 198 -6.45 1.92 20.38
CA ILE A 198 -7.55 2.11 19.43
C ILE A 198 -6.99 2.43 18.03
N GLY A 199 -6.04 3.36 17.93
CA GLY A 199 -5.40 3.71 16.67
C GLY A 199 -4.74 2.50 15.99
N ILE A 200 -3.96 1.71 16.74
CA ILE A 200 -3.32 0.48 16.24
C ILE A 200 -4.35 -0.53 15.74
N ILE A 201 -5.41 -0.77 16.50
CA ILE A 201 -6.50 -1.69 16.12
C ILE A 201 -7.20 -1.20 14.85
N LEU A 202 -7.48 0.09 14.75
CA LEU A 202 -8.11 0.68 13.55
C LEU A 202 -7.24 0.52 12.30
N VAL A 203 -5.91 0.72 12.41
CA VAL A 203 -4.98 0.48 11.30
C VAL A 203 -5.00 -1.00 10.90
N ALA A 204 -4.92 -1.90 11.89
CA ALA A 204 -4.91 -3.34 11.64
C ALA A 204 -6.19 -3.81 10.94
N VAL A 205 -7.36 -3.41 11.44
CA VAL A 205 -8.67 -3.75 10.85
C VAL A 205 -8.81 -3.17 9.45
N SER A 206 -8.46 -1.89 9.26
CA SER A 206 -8.56 -1.22 7.96
C SER A 206 -7.63 -1.86 6.92
N SER A 207 -6.41 -2.21 7.32
CA SER A 207 -5.44 -2.91 6.47
C SER A 207 -5.93 -4.32 6.10
N LEU A 208 -6.49 -5.05 7.06
CA LEU A 208 -7.05 -6.38 6.83
C LEU A 208 -8.21 -6.34 5.84
N VAL A 209 -9.15 -5.39 6.01
CA VAL A 209 -10.29 -5.20 5.10
C VAL A 209 -9.80 -4.92 3.68
N MET A 210 -8.85 -4.00 3.49
CA MET A 210 -8.30 -3.72 2.16
C MET A 210 -7.59 -4.91 1.54
N THR A 211 -6.78 -5.63 2.32
CA THR A 211 -6.09 -6.83 1.86
C THR A 211 -7.08 -7.92 1.46
N TRP A 212 -8.16 -8.09 2.22
CA TRP A 212 -9.23 -9.02 1.89
C TRP A 212 -9.96 -8.63 0.60
N MET A 213 -10.29 -7.33 0.43
CA MET A 213 -10.88 -6.83 -0.84
C MET A 213 -9.96 -7.11 -2.04
N LEU A 214 -8.65 -6.89 -1.88
CA LEU A 214 -7.67 -7.17 -2.90
C LEU A 214 -7.58 -8.67 -3.21
N ALA A 215 -7.65 -9.54 -2.19
CA ALA A 215 -7.69 -10.99 -2.38
C ALA A 215 -8.96 -11.47 -3.09
N LEU A 216 -10.10 -10.83 -2.83
CA LEU A 216 -11.33 -11.12 -3.59
C LEU A 216 -11.20 -10.72 -5.05
N LEU A 217 -10.58 -9.58 -5.33
CA LEU A 217 -10.31 -9.12 -6.70
C LEU A 217 -9.37 -10.08 -7.43
N GLU A 218 -8.30 -10.52 -6.77
CA GLU A 218 -7.38 -11.54 -7.30
C GLU A 218 -8.11 -12.83 -7.67
N ARG A 219 -8.95 -13.37 -6.77
CA ARG A 219 -9.72 -14.60 -7.02
C ARG A 219 -10.68 -14.47 -8.21
N ARG A 220 -11.18 -13.26 -8.48
CA ARG A 220 -12.03 -12.99 -9.64
C ARG A 220 -11.23 -12.87 -10.95
N LEU A 221 -10.07 -12.23 -10.89
CA LEU A 221 -9.24 -11.98 -12.07
C LEU A 221 -8.29 -13.13 -12.40
N CYS A 222 -8.02 -14.02 -11.46
CA CYS A 222 -7.13 -15.18 -11.62
C CYS A 222 -7.88 -16.51 -11.32
N PRO A 223 -8.97 -16.86 -12.01
CA PRO A 223 -9.76 -18.06 -11.70
C PRO A 223 -8.98 -19.37 -11.88
N TRP A 224 -7.94 -19.37 -12.72
CA TRP A 224 -7.06 -20.52 -12.96
C TRP A 224 -6.20 -20.95 -11.77
N LEU A 225 -6.03 -20.08 -10.75
CA LEU A 225 -5.30 -20.45 -9.52
C LEU A 225 -6.00 -21.56 -8.76
N LYS A 226 -7.33 -21.64 -8.79
CA LYS A 226 -8.12 -22.69 -8.13
C LYS A 226 -7.85 -24.09 -8.71
N LEU A 227 -7.44 -24.18 -9.98
CA LEU A 227 -7.16 -25.45 -10.66
C LEU A 227 -5.81 -26.04 -10.24
N ARG A 228 -4.98 -25.30 -9.51
CA ARG A 228 -3.64 -25.72 -9.09
C ARG A 228 -3.62 -26.23 -7.63
N GLU A 229 -4.69 -26.01 -6.88
CA GLU A 229 -4.82 -26.44 -5.47
C GLU A 229 -5.53 -27.81 -5.32
N ASN A 230 -6.10 -28.36 -6.42
CA ASN A 230 -6.67 -29.71 -6.53
C ASN A 230 -5.71 -30.63 -7.32
#